data_82046af7b3203f468457ddc19f673d19
#
_entry.id   82046af7b3203f468457ddc19f673d19
#
_cell.length_a   1.000
_cell.length_b   1.000
_cell.length_c   1.000
_cell.angle_alpha   90.00
_cell.angle_beta   90.00
_cell.angle_gamma   90.00
#
_symmetry.space_group_name_H-M   'P 1'
#
loop_
_entity.id
_entity.type
_entity.pdbx_description
1 polymer ?
#
loop_
_entity_poly.entity_id
_entity_poly.type
_entity_poly.pdbx_seq_one_letter_code
_entity_poly.pdbx_strand_id
1 'polypeptide(L)'
;HDRKKNSKVRKLLEEAEPKTTFQKRAYTLIKTDFDRAMAIPSKLASDLAATTSLAQMAWQKARQNNDFSEFSPHLKKVIDLKREEASLLSPSGDLYDGLINDYEFGMTKKETASIFEEMKPRLLDLRQRISEAKLSKPVLEGDFNTEKQLKLAHEIAKTFFYDFDRGRIDTVAHPFCSGGGDDVRITTRVDNKDPFNCLYSTIHEVGHACYEQNVSSDFLHSPLGSGVSLGIHESQSRIFENQIGRSRQFTRWLFKKMKSYFGEFGIRDEEEFYRLVNKVETGFIRTEADEVHYNLHIMLRFELEVEVIGKNLEVPDLPEAWNSKFKEYFDRDVEKSSDGILQDVHWSIGAFGYFPTYTLGNLNAGCLFEKMQKDIPGLADGFDKGDVSLATTWLAENIHQHGSLYEPADLIKKATGKAFTPEPFLNYLDEKFSDIYEV
;
A
#
# COMPACT_ATOMS: atom_id res chain seq x y z
N HIS A 1 20.09 -2.02 16.90
CA HIS A 1 20.82 -3.15 16.30
C HIS A 1 21.55 -3.99 17.37
N ASP A 2 22.46 -3.42 18.15
CA ASP A 2 23.27 -4.18 19.13
C ASP A 2 22.44 -4.81 20.27
N ARG A 3 21.29 -4.22 20.65
CA ARG A 3 20.38 -4.85 21.62
C ARG A 3 19.81 -6.19 21.10
N LYS A 4 19.50 -6.27 19.82
CA LYS A 4 19.02 -7.52 19.19
C LYS A 4 20.10 -8.62 19.17
N LYS A 5 21.39 -8.27 19.17
CA LYS A 5 22.54 -9.20 19.22
C LYS A 5 22.95 -9.66 20.63
N ASN A 6 22.18 -9.33 21.64
CA ASN A 6 22.53 -9.62 23.03
C ASN A 6 22.69 -11.13 23.28
N SER A 7 23.78 -11.53 23.95
CA SER A 7 24.08 -12.92 24.28
C SER A 7 23.02 -13.59 25.16
N LYS A 8 22.29 -12.82 25.98
CA LYS A 8 21.16 -13.33 26.75
C LYS A 8 19.98 -13.74 25.84
N VAL A 9 19.72 -12.97 24.78
CA VAL A 9 18.66 -13.31 23.79
C VAL A 9 19.04 -14.59 23.07
N ARG A 10 20.30 -14.73 22.63
CA ARG A 10 20.80 -15.97 22.03
C ARG A 10 20.55 -17.16 22.92
N LYS A 11 20.98 -17.10 24.19
CA LYS A 11 20.82 -18.17 25.15
C LYS A 11 19.34 -18.54 25.35
N LEU A 12 18.47 -17.55 25.50
CA LEU A 12 17.02 -17.77 25.63
C LEU A 12 16.41 -18.45 24.39
N LEU A 13 16.88 -18.08 23.18
CA LEU A 13 16.43 -18.72 21.94
C LEU A 13 16.94 -20.17 21.82
N GLU A 14 18.16 -20.45 22.26
CA GLU A 14 18.72 -21.81 22.27
C GLU A 14 18.04 -22.75 23.29
N GLU A 15 17.59 -22.21 24.42
CA GLU A 15 16.94 -22.96 25.51
C GLU A 15 15.40 -23.01 25.36
N ALA A 16 14.81 -22.26 24.42
CA ALA A 16 13.36 -22.16 24.28
C ALA A 16 12.74 -23.43 23.70
N GLU A 17 11.69 -23.94 24.34
CA GLU A 17 10.89 -25.06 23.87
C GLU A 17 9.43 -24.62 23.63
N PRO A 18 9.12 -23.94 22.49
CA PRO A 18 7.78 -23.47 22.22
C PRO A 18 6.80 -24.64 21.97
N LYS A 19 5.72 -24.68 22.73
CA LYS A 19 4.73 -25.80 22.72
C LYS A 19 3.46 -25.43 21.97
N THR A 20 2.91 -24.24 22.25
CA THR A 20 1.64 -23.79 21.63
C THR A 20 1.89 -23.12 20.28
N THR A 21 0.85 -22.99 19.45
CA THR A 21 0.92 -22.26 18.17
C THR A 21 1.42 -20.82 18.37
N PHE A 22 0.87 -20.12 19.38
CA PHE A 22 1.34 -18.79 19.77
C PHE A 22 2.85 -18.77 20.06
N GLN A 23 3.33 -19.66 20.94
CA GLN A 23 4.73 -19.72 21.34
C GLN A 23 5.65 -20.04 20.14
N LYS A 24 5.24 -20.98 19.27
CA LYS A 24 5.98 -21.33 18.06
C LYS A 24 6.12 -20.15 17.14
N ARG A 25 5.02 -19.43 16.90
CA ARG A 25 5.05 -18.26 16.02
C ARG A 25 5.84 -17.10 16.62
N ALA A 26 5.63 -16.77 17.90
CA ALA A 26 6.41 -15.75 18.59
C ALA A 26 7.92 -16.05 18.57
N TYR A 27 8.27 -17.32 18.81
CA TYR A 27 9.66 -17.78 18.70
C TYR A 27 10.22 -17.58 17.29
N THR A 28 9.47 -17.96 16.26
CA THR A 28 9.89 -17.76 14.85
C THR A 28 10.15 -16.29 14.55
N LEU A 29 9.24 -15.38 14.90
CA LEU A 29 9.40 -13.95 14.66
C LEU A 29 10.61 -13.38 15.39
N ILE A 30 10.78 -13.69 16.69
CA ILE A 30 11.94 -13.24 17.47
C ILE A 30 13.25 -13.79 16.91
N LYS A 31 13.25 -15.08 16.52
CA LYS A 31 14.43 -15.73 15.94
C LYS A 31 14.80 -15.12 14.59
N THR A 32 13.84 -14.87 13.71
CA THR A 32 14.07 -14.21 12.41
C THR A 32 14.69 -12.82 12.60
N ASP A 33 14.15 -12.02 13.53
CA ASP A 33 14.69 -10.70 13.88
C ASP A 33 16.11 -10.78 14.44
N PHE A 34 16.37 -11.79 15.29
CA PHE A 34 17.69 -12.03 15.87
C PHE A 34 18.71 -12.46 14.80
N ASP A 35 18.35 -13.45 13.98
CA ASP A 35 19.21 -13.97 12.92
C ASP A 35 19.56 -12.87 11.90
N ARG A 36 18.58 -12.07 11.49
CA ARG A 36 18.80 -10.90 10.64
C ARG A 36 19.77 -9.90 11.27
N ALA A 37 19.57 -9.56 12.54
CA ALA A 37 20.48 -8.66 13.24
C ALA A 37 21.90 -9.25 13.36
N MET A 38 22.04 -10.55 13.54
CA MET A 38 23.33 -11.24 13.59
C MET A 38 24.04 -11.27 12.24
N ALA A 39 23.30 -11.41 11.13
CA ALA A 39 23.86 -11.44 9.79
C ALA A 39 24.46 -10.08 9.38
N ILE A 40 23.85 -8.96 9.82
CA ILE A 40 24.29 -7.61 9.43
C ILE A 40 25.38 -7.09 10.38
N PRO A 41 26.60 -6.77 9.90
CA PRO A 41 27.63 -6.14 10.73
C PRO A 41 27.18 -4.78 11.29
N SER A 42 27.56 -4.45 12.53
CA SER A 42 27.17 -3.17 13.16
C SER A 42 27.65 -1.96 12.36
N LYS A 43 28.82 -2.08 11.69
CA LYS A 43 29.32 -1.04 10.79
C LYS A 43 28.37 -0.80 9.61
N LEU A 44 27.93 -1.86 8.92
CA LEU A 44 27.01 -1.75 7.79
C LEU A 44 25.68 -1.11 8.23
N ALA A 45 25.12 -1.53 9.37
CA ALA A 45 23.89 -0.94 9.91
C ALA A 45 24.06 0.57 10.22
N SER A 46 25.20 0.98 10.77
CA SER A 46 25.52 2.38 11.03
C SER A 46 25.71 3.19 9.73
N ASP A 47 26.44 2.62 8.77
CA ASP A 47 26.69 3.27 7.48
C ASP A 47 25.38 3.45 6.68
N LEU A 48 24.47 2.45 6.71
CA LEU A 48 23.12 2.55 6.12
C LEU A 48 22.33 3.69 6.77
N ALA A 49 22.24 3.74 8.09
CA ALA A 49 21.49 4.78 8.79
C ALA A 49 22.03 6.20 8.48
N ALA A 50 23.34 6.39 8.48
CA ALA A 50 23.95 7.67 8.15
C ALA A 50 23.75 8.04 6.67
N THR A 51 23.94 7.08 5.76
CA THR A 51 23.87 7.31 4.31
C THR A 51 22.44 7.61 3.88
N THR A 52 21.45 6.88 4.38
CA THR A 52 20.02 7.11 4.04
C THR A 52 19.52 8.45 4.56
N SER A 53 19.95 8.88 5.77
CA SER A 53 19.60 10.21 6.30
C SER A 53 20.12 11.33 5.38
N LEU A 54 21.38 11.25 4.92
CA LEU A 54 21.96 12.23 4.00
C LEU A 54 21.31 12.14 2.60
N ALA A 55 21.02 10.93 2.13
CA ALA A 55 20.40 10.71 0.82
C ALA A 55 18.98 11.26 0.77
N GLN A 56 18.20 11.16 1.86
CA GLN A 56 16.88 11.74 1.95
C GLN A 56 16.90 13.27 1.84
N MET A 57 17.84 13.93 2.50
CA MET A 57 18.03 15.38 2.39
C MET A 57 18.42 15.78 0.95
N ALA A 58 19.36 15.04 0.33
CA ALA A 58 19.76 15.27 -1.05
C ALA A 58 18.60 15.04 -2.02
N TRP A 59 17.79 14.00 -1.82
CA TRP A 59 16.59 13.73 -2.61
C TRP A 59 15.58 14.89 -2.53
N GLN A 60 15.30 15.42 -1.33
CA GLN A 60 14.37 16.54 -1.15
C GLN A 60 14.83 17.77 -1.96
N LYS A 61 16.14 18.08 -1.92
CA LYS A 61 16.72 19.19 -2.66
C LYS A 61 16.69 18.95 -4.17
N ALA A 62 17.11 17.77 -4.63
CA ALA A 62 17.09 17.36 -6.02
C ALA A 62 15.67 17.43 -6.61
N ARG A 63 14.65 16.98 -5.86
CA ARG A 63 13.25 17.07 -6.26
C ARG A 63 12.78 18.52 -6.40
N GLN A 64 13.13 19.40 -5.46
CA GLN A 64 12.80 20.82 -5.52
C GLN A 64 13.45 21.51 -6.73
N ASN A 65 14.71 21.16 -7.02
CA ASN A 65 15.47 21.70 -8.14
C ASN A 65 15.18 21.00 -9.46
N ASN A 66 14.41 19.91 -9.45
CA ASN A 66 14.15 19.06 -10.62
C ASN A 66 15.44 18.49 -11.25
N ASP A 67 16.46 18.19 -10.44
CA ASP A 67 17.78 17.77 -10.87
C ASP A 67 18.22 16.46 -10.22
N PHE A 68 18.12 15.35 -10.96
CA PHE A 68 18.55 14.04 -10.51
C PHE A 68 20.06 13.96 -10.24
N SER A 69 20.88 14.76 -10.93
CA SER A 69 22.34 14.72 -10.77
C SER A 69 22.80 15.06 -9.33
N GLU A 70 22.04 15.90 -8.62
CA GLU A 70 22.28 16.21 -7.20
C GLU A 70 22.02 15.00 -6.29
N PHE A 71 21.11 14.10 -6.65
CA PHE A 71 20.77 12.91 -5.86
C PHE A 71 21.57 11.66 -6.24
N SER A 72 21.93 11.50 -7.51
CA SER A 72 22.57 10.32 -8.09
C SER A 72 23.79 9.80 -7.27
N PRO A 73 24.74 10.62 -6.80
CA PRO A 73 25.89 10.14 -6.01
C PRO A 73 25.48 9.59 -4.63
N HIS A 74 24.40 10.12 -4.03
CA HIS A 74 23.87 9.65 -2.76
C HIS A 74 23.11 8.34 -2.96
N LEU A 75 22.28 8.26 -4.00
CA LEU A 75 21.54 7.05 -4.36
C LEU A 75 22.49 5.88 -4.63
N LYS A 76 23.60 6.13 -5.36
CA LYS A 76 24.62 5.10 -5.62
C LYS A 76 25.17 4.51 -4.31
N LYS A 77 25.48 5.33 -3.34
CA LYS A 77 25.97 4.86 -2.03
C LYS A 77 24.91 4.02 -1.29
N VAL A 78 23.65 4.46 -1.32
CA VAL A 78 22.56 3.68 -0.73
C VAL A 78 22.45 2.32 -1.41
N ILE A 79 22.45 2.26 -2.75
CA ILE A 79 22.36 1.02 -3.52
C ILE A 79 23.55 0.10 -3.23
N ASP A 80 24.78 0.61 -3.18
CA ASP A 80 25.96 -0.19 -2.89
C ASP A 80 25.86 -0.85 -1.49
N LEU A 81 25.43 -0.10 -0.46
CA LEU A 81 25.19 -0.64 0.88
C LEU A 81 24.01 -1.61 0.93
N LYS A 82 22.94 -1.35 0.17
CA LYS A 82 21.79 -2.27 0.09
C LYS A 82 22.13 -3.58 -0.63
N ARG A 83 23.01 -3.56 -1.62
CA ARG A 83 23.56 -4.77 -2.25
C ARG A 83 24.39 -5.58 -1.27
N GLU A 84 25.22 -4.91 -0.43
CA GLU A 84 25.98 -5.58 0.64
C GLU A 84 25.02 -6.22 1.67
N GLU A 85 24.03 -5.47 2.16
CA GLU A 85 22.99 -6.00 3.06
C GLU A 85 22.25 -7.20 2.43
N ALA A 86 21.80 -7.06 1.20
CA ALA A 86 21.09 -8.11 0.47
C ALA A 86 21.92 -9.40 0.32
N SER A 87 23.21 -9.28 0.06
CA SER A 87 24.12 -10.45 -0.05
C SER A 87 24.25 -11.24 1.24
N LEU A 88 24.06 -10.60 2.40
CA LEU A 88 24.09 -11.23 3.73
C LEU A 88 22.75 -11.85 4.12
N LEU A 89 21.64 -11.38 3.53
CA LEU A 89 20.29 -11.78 3.90
C LEU A 89 19.63 -12.74 2.91
N SER A 90 20.14 -12.84 1.67
CA SER A 90 19.52 -13.67 0.65
C SER A 90 19.80 -15.16 0.85
N PRO A 91 18.78 -15.98 1.11
CA PRO A 91 18.97 -17.43 1.21
C PRO A 91 19.17 -18.10 -0.17
N SER A 92 18.66 -17.48 -1.24
CA SER A 92 18.75 -17.98 -2.62
C SER A 92 20.03 -17.54 -3.35
N GLY A 93 20.72 -16.53 -2.83
CA GLY A 93 21.82 -15.84 -3.51
C GLY A 93 21.34 -14.72 -4.48
N ASP A 94 20.05 -14.60 -4.76
CA ASP A 94 19.51 -13.46 -5.48
C ASP A 94 19.39 -12.26 -4.55
N LEU A 95 20.02 -11.14 -4.90
CA LEU A 95 20.06 -9.95 -4.05
C LEU A 95 18.68 -9.38 -3.78
N TYR A 96 17.78 -9.41 -4.75
CA TYR A 96 16.46 -8.85 -4.58
C TYR A 96 15.59 -9.63 -3.59
N ASP A 97 15.77 -10.96 -3.53
CA ASP A 97 15.08 -11.82 -2.55
C ASP A 97 15.43 -11.43 -1.10
N GLY A 98 16.69 -11.04 -0.85
CA GLY A 98 17.11 -10.55 0.46
C GLY A 98 16.51 -9.21 0.87
N LEU A 99 15.96 -8.45 -0.09
CA LEU A 99 15.33 -7.14 0.17
C LEU A 99 13.82 -7.24 0.30
N ILE A 100 13.16 -7.94 -0.63
CA ILE A 100 11.68 -8.06 -0.62
C ILE A 100 11.18 -8.84 0.60
N ASN A 101 11.96 -9.82 1.07
CA ASN A 101 11.60 -10.64 2.22
C ASN A 101 11.51 -9.85 3.54
N ASP A 102 12.14 -8.67 3.64
CA ASP A 102 11.98 -7.75 4.78
C ASP A 102 10.57 -7.15 4.87
N TYR A 103 9.85 -7.08 3.76
CA TYR A 103 8.53 -6.44 3.65
C TYR A 103 7.40 -7.43 3.44
N GLU A 104 7.67 -8.51 2.69
CA GLU A 104 6.71 -9.58 2.43
C GLU A 104 7.41 -10.92 2.60
N PHE A 105 7.30 -11.47 3.80
CA PHE A 105 8.00 -12.68 4.18
C PHE A 105 7.62 -13.88 3.30
N GLY A 106 8.64 -14.56 2.78
CA GLY A 106 8.49 -15.71 1.89
C GLY A 106 8.33 -15.37 0.41
N MET A 107 8.17 -14.09 0.05
CA MET A 107 8.08 -13.66 -1.35
C MET A 107 9.46 -13.58 -2.01
N THR A 108 9.53 -13.97 -3.29
CA THR A 108 10.75 -13.93 -4.10
C THR A 108 10.60 -13.00 -5.30
N LYS A 109 11.73 -12.55 -5.85
CA LYS A 109 11.78 -11.82 -7.13
C LYS A 109 11.07 -12.60 -8.25
N LYS A 110 11.31 -13.91 -8.33
CA LYS A 110 10.74 -14.77 -9.38
C LYS A 110 9.22 -14.84 -9.30
N GLU A 111 8.68 -15.02 -8.10
CA GLU A 111 7.23 -15.05 -7.89
C GLU A 111 6.59 -13.70 -8.18
N THR A 112 7.21 -12.60 -7.70
CA THR A 112 6.75 -11.23 -7.99
C THR A 112 6.75 -10.96 -9.49
N ALA A 113 7.82 -11.30 -10.20
CA ALA A 113 7.91 -11.13 -11.65
C ALA A 113 6.82 -11.93 -12.37
N SER A 114 6.59 -13.19 -11.99
CA SER A 114 5.55 -14.03 -12.60
C SER A 114 4.15 -13.44 -12.42
N ILE A 115 3.84 -12.92 -11.22
CA ILE A 115 2.58 -12.22 -10.93
C ILE A 115 2.44 -10.98 -11.84
N PHE A 116 3.48 -10.18 -11.94
CA PHE A 116 3.44 -8.94 -12.74
C PHE A 116 3.35 -9.22 -14.25
N GLU A 117 4.03 -10.26 -14.73
CA GLU A 117 3.92 -10.73 -16.12
C GLU A 117 2.49 -11.19 -16.48
N GLU A 118 1.78 -11.83 -15.55
CA GLU A 118 0.38 -12.22 -15.72
C GLU A 118 -0.56 -11.01 -15.73
N MET A 119 -0.31 -10.03 -14.85
CA MET A 119 -1.17 -8.85 -14.69
C MET A 119 -1.04 -7.83 -15.82
N LYS A 120 0.22 -7.58 -16.26
CA LYS A 120 0.56 -6.48 -17.17
C LYS A 120 -0.30 -6.44 -18.45
N PRO A 121 -0.46 -7.54 -19.20
CA PRO A 121 -1.25 -7.51 -20.43
C PRO A 121 -2.71 -7.13 -20.20
N ARG A 122 -3.33 -7.61 -19.13
CA ARG A 122 -4.73 -7.30 -18.79
C ARG A 122 -4.92 -5.85 -18.40
N LEU A 123 -3.97 -5.28 -17.63
CA LEU A 123 -4.01 -3.87 -17.23
C LEU A 123 -3.81 -2.94 -18.44
N LEU A 124 -2.90 -3.28 -19.34
CA LEU A 124 -2.67 -2.51 -20.56
C LEU A 124 -3.86 -2.58 -21.51
N ASP A 125 -4.48 -3.73 -21.66
CA ASP A 125 -5.71 -3.91 -22.45
C ASP A 125 -6.86 -3.08 -21.88
N LEU A 126 -7.14 -3.20 -20.58
CA LEU A 126 -8.18 -2.41 -19.92
C LEU A 126 -7.93 -0.90 -20.06
N ARG A 127 -6.69 -0.47 -19.83
CA ARG A 127 -6.29 0.94 -20.04
C ARG A 127 -6.56 1.39 -21.49
N GLN A 128 -6.22 0.56 -22.47
CA GLN A 128 -6.43 0.88 -23.88
C GLN A 128 -7.93 1.06 -24.18
N ARG A 129 -8.77 0.10 -23.79
CA ARG A 129 -10.24 0.16 -23.97
C ARG A 129 -10.81 1.43 -23.33
N ILE A 130 -10.41 1.76 -22.10
CA ILE A 130 -10.84 2.98 -21.39
C ILE A 130 -10.40 4.25 -22.13
N SER A 131 -9.19 4.28 -22.68
CA SER A 131 -8.66 5.45 -23.40
C SER A 131 -9.44 5.78 -24.69
N GLU A 132 -10.10 4.77 -25.28
CA GLU A 132 -10.92 4.89 -26.49
C GLU A 132 -12.38 5.27 -26.18
N ALA A 133 -12.79 5.16 -24.93
CA ALA A 133 -14.14 5.50 -24.49
C ALA A 133 -14.46 6.99 -24.65
N LYS A 134 -15.65 7.29 -25.18
CA LYS A 134 -16.11 8.67 -25.45
C LYS A 134 -17.09 9.16 -24.36
N LEU A 135 -16.73 9.02 -23.12
CA LEU A 135 -17.56 9.51 -22.02
C LEU A 135 -17.21 10.94 -21.64
N SER A 136 -18.26 11.72 -21.30
CA SER A 136 -18.08 13.04 -20.71
C SER A 136 -17.43 12.91 -19.33
N LYS A 137 -16.41 13.73 -19.08
CA LYS A 137 -15.73 13.75 -17.77
C LYS A 137 -16.48 14.71 -16.85
N PRO A 138 -17.00 14.23 -15.70
CA PRO A 138 -17.58 15.10 -14.70
C PRO A 138 -16.55 16.10 -14.18
N VAL A 139 -16.96 17.31 -13.89
CA VAL A 139 -16.11 18.37 -13.35
C VAL A 139 -16.59 18.77 -11.97
N LEU A 140 -15.70 18.69 -11.01
CA LEU A 140 -15.94 19.14 -9.65
C LEU A 140 -15.87 20.68 -9.62
N GLU A 141 -16.91 21.32 -9.07
CA GLU A 141 -16.99 22.77 -8.94
C GLU A 141 -17.19 23.15 -7.46
N GLY A 142 -16.60 24.25 -7.04
CA GLY A 142 -16.83 24.80 -5.71
C GLY A 142 -15.56 25.00 -4.90
N ASP A 143 -15.80 25.42 -3.65
CA ASP A 143 -14.77 25.60 -2.64
C ASP A 143 -15.16 24.79 -1.39
N PHE A 144 -14.34 23.81 -1.05
CA PHE A 144 -14.64 22.83 -0.04
C PHE A 144 -13.95 23.19 1.28
N ASN A 145 -14.67 23.86 2.14
CA ASN A 145 -14.17 24.32 3.44
C ASN A 145 -13.49 23.19 4.22
N THR A 146 -12.26 23.40 4.65
CA THR A 146 -11.41 22.38 5.30
C THR A 146 -11.97 21.87 6.63
N GLU A 147 -12.64 22.72 7.43
CA GLU A 147 -13.28 22.27 8.67
C GLU A 147 -14.46 21.32 8.40
N LYS A 148 -15.20 21.57 7.31
CA LYS A 148 -16.28 20.66 6.88
C LYS A 148 -15.72 19.35 6.36
N GLN A 149 -14.58 19.38 5.64
CA GLN A 149 -13.88 18.17 5.22
C GLN A 149 -13.49 17.32 6.42
N LEU A 150 -12.88 17.90 7.45
CA LEU A 150 -12.49 17.18 8.66
C LEU A 150 -13.71 16.62 9.44
N LYS A 151 -14.82 17.37 9.51
CA LYS A 151 -16.05 16.84 10.13
C LYS A 151 -16.58 15.64 9.37
N LEU A 152 -16.60 15.69 8.03
CA LEU A 152 -17.02 14.57 7.20
C LEU A 152 -16.06 13.39 7.31
N ALA A 153 -14.75 13.64 7.35
CA ALA A 153 -13.72 12.62 7.56
C ALA A 153 -13.92 11.88 8.90
N HIS A 154 -14.22 12.60 10.00
CA HIS A 154 -14.55 11.97 11.28
C HIS A 154 -15.84 11.13 11.22
N GLU A 155 -16.87 11.61 10.52
CA GLU A 155 -18.12 10.84 10.32
C GLU A 155 -17.84 9.55 9.54
N ILE A 156 -17.07 9.65 8.45
CA ILE A 156 -16.67 8.50 7.63
C ILE A 156 -15.82 7.51 8.45
N ALA A 157 -14.83 7.98 9.21
CA ALA A 157 -14.03 7.12 10.05
C ALA A 157 -14.89 6.32 11.05
N LYS A 158 -15.89 6.95 11.66
CA LYS A 158 -16.88 6.26 12.53
C LYS A 158 -17.73 5.26 11.74
N THR A 159 -18.12 5.59 10.52
CA THR A 159 -18.87 4.70 9.64
C THR A 159 -18.10 3.40 9.36
N PHE A 160 -16.77 3.50 9.24
CA PHE A 160 -15.87 2.35 9.09
C PHE A 160 -15.40 1.74 10.43
N PHE A 161 -16.01 2.11 11.55
CA PHE A 161 -15.75 1.58 12.90
C PHE A 161 -14.36 1.89 13.46
N TYR A 162 -13.71 2.98 13.00
CA TYR A 162 -12.51 3.47 13.68
C TYR A 162 -12.84 3.91 15.10
N ASP A 163 -12.12 3.35 16.07
CA ASP A 163 -12.32 3.63 17.48
C ASP A 163 -11.52 4.87 17.92
N PHE A 164 -12.22 5.97 18.13
CA PHE A 164 -11.65 7.24 18.59
C PHE A 164 -11.22 7.26 20.07
N ASP A 165 -11.64 6.29 20.87
CA ASP A 165 -11.16 6.15 22.26
C ASP A 165 -9.72 5.58 22.27
N ARG A 166 -9.32 4.93 21.17
CA ARG A 166 -7.99 4.37 20.95
C ARG A 166 -7.22 5.02 19.80
N GLY A 167 -7.53 6.27 19.47
CA GLY A 167 -6.84 6.98 18.40
C GLY A 167 -7.40 8.36 18.09
N ARG A 168 -6.81 9.01 17.09
CA ARG A 168 -7.19 10.37 16.63
C ARG A 168 -6.85 10.56 15.15
N ILE A 169 -7.46 11.59 14.55
CA ILE A 169 -7.15 12.07 13.20
C ILE A 169 -6.45 13.43 13.29
N ASP A 170 -5.28 13.56 12.69
CA ASP A 170 -4.54 14.81 12.53
C ASP A 170 -4.35 15.16 11.05
N THR A 171 -3.93 16.39 10.76
CA THR A 171 -3.64 16.84 9.38
C THR A 171 -2.15 16.93 9.12
N VAL A 172 -1.71 16.39 7.97
CA VAL A 172 -0.31 16.41 7.53
C VAL A 172 -0.23 16.54 6.01
N ALA A 173 0.99 16.76 5.49
CA ALA A 173 1.23 16.82 4.04
C ALA A 173 1.10 15.42 3.37
N HIS A 174 1.52 14.37 4.05
CA HIS A 174 1.46 12.98 3.58
C HIS A 174 0.75 12.12 4.63
N PRO A 175 -0.49 11.67 4.37
CA PRO A 175 -1.24 10.81 5.27
C PRO A 175 -0.50 9.52 5.63
N PHE A 176 -0.71 9.04 6.86
CA PHE A 176 -0.18 7.77 7.35
C PHE A 176 -0.96 7.29 8.58
N CYS A 177 -0.90 5.99 8.83
CA CYS A 177 -1.34 5.35 10.07
C CYS A 177 -0.13 4.97 10.90
N SER A 178 -0.22 5.10 12.22
CA SER A 178 0.83 4.71 13.17
C SER A 178 0.26 4.27 14.51
N GLY A 179 1.02 3.39 15.19
CA GLY A 179 0.62 2.84 16.48
C GLY A 179 0.15 1.40 16.37
N GLY A 180 -0.42 0.88 17.45
CA GLY A 180 -0.95 -0.48 17.53
C GLY A 180 -1.77 -0.68 18.81
N GLY A 181 -2.70 -1.62 18.81
CA GLY A 181 -3.50 -1.95 19.98
C GLY A 181 -4.34 -0.77 20.48
N ASP A 182 -3.96 -0.22 21.63
CA ASP A 182 -4.74 0.80 22.34
C ASP A 182 -4.43 2.24 21.94
N ASP A 183 -3.47 2.47 21.04
CA ASP A 183 -3.17 3.82 20.52
C ASP A 183 -2.79 3.73 19.03
N VAL A 184 -3.78 3.86 18.16
CA VAL A 184 -3.63 3.83 16.70
C VAL A 184 -4.09 5.15 16.11
N ARG A 185 -3.16 5.94 15.60
CA ARG A 185 -3.41 7.30 15.09
C ARG A 185 -3.32 7.35 13.59
N ILE A 186 -4.22 8.10 12.98
CA ILE A 186 -4.22 8.33 11.54
C ILE A 186 -4.09 9.81 11.21
N THR A 187 -3.62 10.09 10.03
CA THR A 187 -3.51 11.44 9.52
C THR A 187 -4.19 11.57 8.17
N THR A 188 -4.64 12.77 7.83
CA THR A 188 -5.28 13.08 6.56
C THR A 188 -4.75 14.39 5.98
N ARG A 189 -5.10 14.69 4.74
CA ARG A 189 -4.72 15.94 4.06
C ARG A 189 -5.96 16.63 3.54
N VAL A 190 -6.08 17.94 3.76
CA VAL A 190 -7.21 18.76 3.29
C VAL A 190 -6.78 19.69 2.15
N ASP A 191 -7.68 19.88 1.18
CA ASP A 191 -7.52 20.81 0.06
C ASP A 191 -8.88 21.45 -0.26
N ASN A 192 -8.94 22.79 -0.34
CA ASN A 192 -10.18 23.51 -0.64
C ASN A 192 -10.72 23.23 -2.06
N LYS A 193 -9.89 22.71 -2.97
CA LYS A 193 -10.27 22.42 -4.36
C LYS A 193 -10.51 20.94 -4.62
N ASP A 194 -9.96 20.07 -3.78
CA ASP A 194 -10.09 18.63 -3.90
C ASP A 194 -10.45 17.97 -2.54
N PRO A 195 -11.74 17.82 -2.23
CA PRO A 195 -12.18 17.16 -1.00
C PRO A 195 -11.89 15.65 -0.99
N PHE A 196 -11.68 15.03 -2.17
CA PHE A 196 -11.45 13.60 -2.28
C PHE A 196 -10.10 13.18 -1.72
N ASN A 197 -9.10 14.06 -1.75
CA ASN A 197 -7.84 13.84 -1.04
C ASN A 197 -8.06 13.56 0.45
N CYS A 198 -8.89 14.38 1.12
CA CYS A 198 -9.22 14.18 2.53
C CYS A 198 -10.02 12.90 2.75
N LEU A 199 -11.06 12.69 1.96
CA LEU A 199 -12.01 11.59 2.14
C LEU A 199 -11.35 10.23 1.93
N TYR A 200 -10.72 10.03 0.77
CA TYR A 200 -10.15 8.73 0.41
C TYR A 200 -8.85 8.42 1.17
N SER A 201 -8.02 9.43 1.49
CA SER A 201 -6.91 9.17 2.40
C SER A 201 -7.39 8.81 3.80
N THR A 202 -8.46 9.43 4.31
CA THR A 202 -9.04 9.03 5.59
C THR A 202 -9.56 7.60 5.55
N ILE A 203 -10.33 7.20 4.52
CA ILE A 203 -10.84 5.83 4.38
C ILE A 203 -9.67 4.82 4.31
N HIS A 204 -8.62 5.16 3.56
CA HIS A 204 -7.41 4.34 3.42
C HIS A 204 -6.73 4.14 4.79
N GLU A 205 -6.41 5.22 5.50
CA GLU A 205 -5.74 5.13 6.79
C GLU A 205 -6.61 4.46 7.86
N VAL A 206 -7.94 4.61 7.78
CA VAL A 206 -8.89 3.88 8.64
C VAL A 206 -8.82 2.37 8.39
N GLY A 207 -8.62 1.93 7.14
CA GLY A 207 -8.42 0.51 6.84
C GLY A 207 -7.19 -0.06 7.57
N HIS A 208 -6.07 0.64 7.53
CA HIS A 208 -4.87 0.32 8.31
C HIS A 208 -5.15 0.33 9.82
N ALA A 209 -5.81 1.37 10.30
CA ALA A 209 -6.07 1.54 11.73
C ALA A 209 -7.02 0.48 12.29
N CYS A 210 -8.08 0.12 11.56
CA CYS A 210 -8.99 -0.94 11.96
C CYS A 210 -8.27 -2.30 12.05
N TYR A 211 -7.29 -2.58 11.19
CA TYR A 211 -6.47 -3.78 11.35
C TYR A 211 -5.77 -3.77 12.71
N GLU A 212 -5.00 -2.74 13.00
CA GLU A 212 -4.23 -2.64 14.25
C GLU A 212 -5.13 -2.60 15.50
N GLN A 213 -6.27 -1.89 15.46
CA GLN A 213 -7.21 -1.80 16.57
C GLN A 213 -7.94 -3.13 16.85
N ASN A 214 -8.10 -4.01 15.87
CA ASN A 214 -8.82 -5.28 16.00
C ASN A 214 -7.90 -6.50 16.14
N VAL A 215 -6.59 -6.33 16.27
CA VAL A 215 -5.69 -7.42 16.68
C VAL A 215 -6.11 -7.91 18.07
N SER A 216 -6.13 -9.24 18.26
CA SER A 216 -6.55 -9.82 19.54
C SER A 216 -5.78 -9.23 20.72
N SER A 217 -6.50 -8.86 21.77
CA SER A 217 -5.90 -8.36 23.02
C SER A 217 -4.92 -9.36 23.65
N ASP A 218 -5.10 -10.67 23.39
CA ASP A 218 -4.18 -11.71 23.83
C ASP A 218 -2.78 -11.60 23.21
N PHE A 219 -2.66 -10.87 22.11
CA PHE A 219 -1.41 -10.67 21.37
C PHE A 219 -0.71 -9.33 21.69
N LEU A 220 -1.40 -8.41 22.34
CA LEU A 220 -0.83 -7.10 22.69
C LEU A 220 0.48 -7.28 23.46
N HIS A 221 1.43 -6.38 23.19
CA HIS A 221 2.78 -6.41 23.77
C HIS A 221 3.61 -7.67 23.46
N SER A 222 3.18 -8.49 22.48
CA SER A 222 3.93 -9.62 21.95
C SER A 222 4.33 -9.38 20.49
N PRO A 223 5.23 -10.19 19.91
CA PRO A 223 5.56 -10.11 18.47
C PRO A 223 4.37 -10.35 17.52
N LEU A 224 3.25 -10.88 18.04
CA LEU A 224 2.03 -11.15 17.27
C LEU A 224 1.05 -9.97 17.29
N GLY A 225 1.31 -8.93 18.10
CA GLY A 225 0.39 -7.83 18.38
C GLY A 225 0.29 -6.75 17.29
N SER A 226 0.60 -7.08 16.04
CA SER A 226 0.50 -6.17 14.88
C SER A 226 0.12 -6.93 13.62
N GLY A 227 -0.20 -6.22 12.55
CA GLY A 227 -0.44 -6.81 11.24
C GLY A 227 0.75 -7.61 10.70
N VAL A 228 0.49 -8.69 9.93
CA VAL A 228 1.50 -9.71 9.61
C VAL A 228 2.51 -9.31 8.54
N SER A 229 2.11 -8.54 7.53
CA SER A 229 2.97 -8.06 6.46
C SER A 229 2.46 -6.75 5.88
N LEU A 230 3.28 -6.07 5.08
CA LEU A 230 2.85 -4.85 4.42
C LEU A 230 1.78 -5.12 3.36
N GLY A 231 1.87 -6.23 2.62
CA GLY A 231 0.85 -6.58 1.63
C GLY A 231 -0.51 -6.90 2.26
N ILE A 232 -0.55 -7.62 3.39
CA ILE A 232 -1.81 -7.86 4.12
C ILE A 232 -2.34 -6.55 4.72
N HIS A 233 -1.47 -5.73 5.27
CA HIS A 233 -1.84 -4.43 5.86
C HIS A 233 -2.45 -3.49 4.80
N GLU A 234 -1.81 -3.38 3.64
CA GLU A 234 -2.31 -2.60 2.50
C GLU A 234 -3.64 -3.15 1.95
N SER A 235 -3.87 -4.46 2.03
CA SER A 235 -5.14 -5.02 1.57
C SER A 235 -6.34 -4.49 2.36
N GLN A 236 -6.17 -4.16 3.64
CA GLN A 236 -7.24 -3.63 4.49
C GLN A 236 -7.58 -2.19 4.08
N SER A 237 -6.57 -1.36 3.82
CA SER A 237 -6.75 -0.01 3.32
C SER A 237 -7.41 -0.01 1.93
N ARG A 238 -6.97 -0.92 1.04
CA ARG A 238 -7.50 -0.99 -0.32
C ARG A 238 -8.95 -1.52 -0.38
N ILE A 239 -9.33 -2.48 0.45
CA ILE A 239 -10.73 -2.90 0.54
C ILE A 239 -11.60 -1.72 0.96
N PHE A 240 -11.20 -0.97 1.99
CA PHE A 240 -11.98 0.17 2.47
C PHE A 240 -12.04 1.29 1.43
N GLU A 241 -10.90 1.68 0.86
CA GLU A 241 -10.82 2.77 -0.11
C GLU A 241 -11.51 2.42 -1.43
N ASN A 242 -11.20 1.27 -2.02
CA ASN A 242 -11.55 0.95 -3.40
C ASN A 242 -12.80 0.06 -3.52
N GLN A 243 -12.79 -1.14 -2.90
CA GLN A 243 -13.90 -2.07 -3.05
C GLN A 243 -15.16 -1.60 -2.34
N ILE A 244 -15.04 -0.90 -1.21
CA ILE A 244 -16.18 -0.34 -0.47
C ILE A 244 -16.36 1.14 -0.82
N GLY A 245 -15.38 2.00 -0.50
CA GLY A 245 -15.50 3.45 -0.56
C GLY A 245 -15.75 4.02 -1.96
N ARG A 246 -15.26 3.34 -3.00
CA ARG A 246 -15.47 3.69 -4.41
C ARG A 246 -16.49 2.77 -5.10
N SER A 247 -17.23 1.92 -4.36
CA SER A 247 -18.32 1.13 -4.93
C SER A 247 -19.50 2.01 -5.33
N ARG A 248 -20.29 1.56 -6.31
CA ARG A 248 -21.50 2.25 -6.78
C ARG A 248 -22.49 2.51 -5.63
N GLN A 249 -22.63 1.55 -4.72
CA GLN A 249 -23.55 1.63 -3.60
C GLN A 249 -23.06 2.64 -2.55
N PHE A 250 -21.82 2.52 -2.10
CA PHE A 250 -21.29 3.44 -1.08
C PHE A 250 -21.21 4.89 -1.60
N THR A 251 -20.86 5.08 -2.88
CA THR A 251 -20.79 6.42 -3.48
C THR A 251 -22.15 7.11 -3.57
N ARG A 252 -23.28 6.38 -3.66
CA ARG A 252 -24.63 6.97 -3.55
C ARG A 252 -24.88 7.58 -2.16
N TRP A 253 -24.49 6.86 -1.12
CA TRP A 253 -24.56 7.40 0.25
C TRP A 253 -23.60 8.58 0.43
N LEU A 254 -22.35 8.45 -0.04
CA LEU A 254 -21.34 9.48 0.08
C LEU A 254 -21.74 10.77 -0.67
N PHE A 255 -22.35 10.67 -1.85
CA PHE A 255 -22.86 11.80 -2.59
C PHE A 255 -23.88 12.63 -1.79
N LYS A 256 -24.83 11.96 -1.13
CA LYS A 256 -25.81 12.63 -0.24
C LYS A 256 -25.12 13.33 0.93
N LYS A 257 -24.11 12.69 1.51
CA LYS A 257 -23.30 13.30 2.57
C LYS A 257 -22.54 14.52 2.06
N MET A 258 -21.86 14.40 0.93
CA MET A 258 -21.15 15.52 0.29
C MET A 258 -22.09 16.71 0.05
N LYS A 259 -23.27 16.48 -0.49
CA LYS A 259 -24.29 17.54 -0.67
C LYS A 259 -24.72 18.16 0.65
N SER A 260 -24.89 17.39 1.71
CA SER A 260 -25.26 17.90 3.02
C SER A 260 -24.21 18.82 3.67
N TYR A 261 -22.92 18.56 3.38
CA TYR A 261 -21.81 19.34 3.92
C TYR A 261 -21.46 20.56 3.05
N PHE A 262 -21.46 20.40 1.75
CA PHE A 262 -20.91 21.39 0.82
C PHE A 262 -21.96 22.09 -0.07
N GLY A 263 -23.20 21.58 -0.10
CA GLY A 263 -24.22 22.07 -1.02
C GLY A 263 -24.06 21.50 -2.44
N GLU A 264 -24.40 22.29 -3.43
CA GLU A 264 -24.16 21.91 -4.83
C GLU A 264 -22.67 22.12 -5.19
N PHE A 265 -22.11 21.17 -5.97
CA PHE A 265 -20.70 21.17 -6.34
C PHE A 265 -20.44 20.72 -7.80
N GLY A 266 -21.37 21.03 -8.70
CA GLY A 266 -21.25 20.78 -10.14
C GLY A 266 -21.69 19.38 -10.60
N ILE A 267 -21.94 18.45 -9.67
CA ILE A 267 -22.32 17.06 -9.98
C ILE A 267 -23.82 16.89 -9.89
N ARG A 268 -24.44 16.40 -10.97
CA ARG A 268 -25.90 16.35 -11.16
C ARG A 268 -26.57 15.27 -10.32
N ASP A 269 -25.99 14.06 -10.35
CA ASP A 269 -26.59 12.85 -9.80
C ASP A 269 -25.56 11.86 -9.24
N GLU A 270 -26.05 10.78 -8.65
CA GLU A 270 -25.24 9.72 -8.02
C GLU A 270 -24.37 8.97 -9.04
N GLU A 271 -24.83 8.82 -10.28
CA GLU A 271 -24.09 8.14 -11.34
C GLU A 271 -22.90 8.98 -11.83
N GLU A 272 -23.12 10.28 -12.03
CA GLU A 272 -22.05 11.20 -12.37
C GLU A 272 -21.01 11.30 -11.24
N PHE A 273 -21.45 11.26 -9.98
CA PHE A 273 -20.56 11.20 -8.82
C PHE A 273 -19.74 9.91 -8.80
N TYR A 274 -20.36 8.76 -9.08
CA TYR A 274 -19.65 7.47 -9.16
C TYR A 274 -18.57 7.49 -10.25
N ARG A 275 -18.88 8.05 -11.42
CA ARG A 275 -17.89 8.24 -12.51
C ARG A 275 -16.77 9.20 -12.11
N LEU A 276 -17.07 10.28 -11.40
CA LEU A 276 -16.08 11.26 -10.95
C LEU A 276 -15.03 10.63 -10.02
N VAL A 277 -15.46 9.88 -9.00
CA VAL A 277 -14.56 9.30 -8.00
C VAL A 277 -13.78 8.08 -8.51
N ASN A 278 -14.22 7.52 -9.65
CA ASN A 278 -13.58 6.39 -10.33
C ASN A 278 -13.02 6.78 -11.71
N LYS A 279 -12.74 8.06 -11.94
CA LYS A 279 -12.16 8.48 -13.22
C LYS A 279 -10.78 7.87 -13.40
N VAL A 280 -10.50 7.41 -14.62
CA VAL A 280 -9.21 6.90 -15.04
C VAL A 280 -8.51 7.98 -15.88
N GLU A 281 -7.35 8.42 -15.41
CA GLU A 281 -6.54 9.43 -16.09
C GLU A 281 -5.07 9.10 -15.96
N THR A 282 -4.35 9.11 -17.08
CA THR A 282 -2.91 8.89 -17.07
C THR A 282 -2.21 10.07 -16.40
N GLY A 283 -1.83 9.89 -15.14
CA GLY A 283 -1.02 10.83 -14.35
C GLY A 283 0.44 10.41 -14.29
N PHE A 284 1.31 11.34 -13.88
CA PHE A 284 2.73 11.03 -13.64
C PHE A 284 2.98 10.50 -12.24
N ILE A 285 2.20 10.91 -11.26
CA ILE A 285 2.45 10.71 -9.83
C ILE A 285 1.72 9.46 -9.34
N ARG A 286 2.48 8.49 -8.84
CA ARG A 286 1.97 7.20 -8.36
C ARG A 286 0.90 7.35 -7.28
N THR A 287 1.12 8.20 -6.30
CA THR A 287 0.18 8.39 -5.17
C THR A 287 -1.15 9.05 -5.56
N GLU A 288 -1.23 9.58 -6.78
CA GLU A 288 -2.43 10.19 -7.36
C GLU A 288 -3.07 9.30 -8.43
N ALA A 289 -2.45 8.14 -8.72
CA ALA A 289 -2.92 7.23 -9.77
C ALA A 289 -4.23 6.55 -9.37
N ASP A 290 -5.11 6.37 -10.37
CA ASP A 290 -6.32 5.57 -10.25
C ASP A 290 -6.03 4.06 -10.14
N GLU A 291 -7.04 3.25 -9.87
CA GLU A 291 -6.90 1.82 -9.63
C GLU A 291 -6.30 1.04 -10.83
N VAL A 292 -6.53 1.50 -12.06
CA VAL A 292 -6.02 0.86 -13.29
C VAL A 292 -4.53 1.14 -13.47
N HIS A 293 -4.12 2.40 -13.31
CA HIS A 293 -2.74 2.83 -13.53
C HIS A 293 -1.81 2.51 -12.35
N TYR A 294 -2.32 2.42 -11.12
CA TYR A 294 -1.50 2.30 -9.92
C TYR A 294 -0.52 1.12 -9.97
N ASN A 295 -1.01 -0.05 -10.38
CA ASN A 295 -0.15 -1.24 -10.44
C ASN A 295 0.92 -1.16 -11.53
N LEU A 296 0.66 -0.47 -12.65
CA LEU A 296 1.66 -0.22 -13.68
C LEU A 296 2.80 0.66 -13.15
N HIS A 297 2.49 1.64 -12.30
CA HIS A 297 3.50 2.43 -11.59
C HIS A 297 4.39 1.57 -10.69
N ILE A 298 3.80 0.56 -10.02
CA ILE A 298 4.55 -0.36 -9.16
C ILE A 298 5.44 -1.29 -9.99
N MET A 299 4.91 -1.85 -11.08
CA MET A 299 5.67 -2.74 -11.98
C MET A 299 6.91 -2.05 -12.55
N LEU A 300 6.76 -0.79 -12.99
CA LEU A 300 7.89 0.03 -13.47
C LEU A 300 9.01 0.11 -12.42
N ARG A 301 8.65 0.39 -11.16
CA ARG A 301 9.61 0.51 -10.07
C ARG A 301 10.28 -0.82 -9.74
N PHE A 302 9.51 -1.88 -9.66
CA PHE A 302 10.03 -3.23 -9.44
C PHE A 302 11.06 -3.62 -10.51
N GLU A 303 10.75 -3.42 -11.78
CA GLU A 303 11.65 -3.74 -12.88
C GLU A 303 12.97 -2.95 -12.79
N LEU A 304 12.91 -1.65 -12.46
CA LEU A 304 14.11 -0.83 -12.26
C LEU A 304 14.90 -1.24 -11.02
N GLU A 305 14.23 -1.58 -9.92
CA GLU A 305 14.89 -2.08 -8.72
C GLU A 305 15.65 -3.39 -8.99
N VAL A 306 15.03 -4.33 -9.70
CA VAL A 306 15.65 -5.60 -10.09
C VAL A 306 16.91 -5.35 -10.93
N GLU A 307 16.84 -4.47 -11.93
CA GLU A 307 17.98 -4.15 -12.79
C GLU A 307 19.11 -3.45 -12.02
N VAL A 308 18.78 -2.44 -11.21
CA VAL A 308 19.80 -1.68 -10.49
C VAL A 308 20.40 -2.48 -9.35
N ILE A 309 19.63 -3.26 -8.61
CA ILE A 309 20.18 -4.13 -7.54
C ILE A 309 20.99 -5.28 -8.14
N GLY A 310 20.54 -5.85 -9.26
CA GLY A 310 21.23 -6.90 -10.02
C GLY A 310 22.49 -6.47 -10.75
N LYS A 311 22.84 -5.16 -10.72
CA LYS A 311 24.01 -4.56 -11.43
C LYS A 311 23.91 -4.60 -12.96
N ASN A 312 22.70 -4.67 -13.52
CA ASN A 312 22.47 -4.59 -14.96
C ASN A 312 22.22 -3.15 -15.42
N LEU A 313 21.91 -2.25 -14.48
CA LEU A 313 21.66 -0.82 -14.73
C LEU A 313 22.50 0.02 -13.75
N GLU A 314 23.18 1.02 -14.28
CA GLU A 314 23.94 1.98 -13.48
C GLU A 314 23.06 3.14 -13.03
N VAL A 315 23.38 3.72 -11.86
CA VAL A 315 22.56 4.79 -11.26
C VAL A 315 22.40 6.03 -12.15
N PRO A 316 23.44 6.51 -12.87
CA PRO A 316 23.28 7.63 -13.80
C PRO A 316 22.30 7.40 -14.94
N ASP A 317 22.07 6.14 -15.33
CA ASP A 317 21.20 5.74 -16.46
C ASP A 317 19.74 5.53 -16.03
N LEU A 318 19.46 5.54 -14.72
CA LEU A 318 18.11 5.36 -14.17
C LEU A 318 17.06 6.35 -14.72
N PRO A 319 17.34 7.65 -14.94
CA PRO A 319 16.34 8.56 -15.51
C PRO A 319 15.91 8.18 -16.92
N GLU A 320 16.84 7.75 -17.78
CA GLU A 320 16.54 7.31 -19.14
C GLU A 320 15.74 6.00 -19.12
N ALA A 321 16.16 5.03 -18.29
CA ALA A 321 15.45 3.76 -18.11
C ALA A 321 14.03 3.98 -17.57
N TRP A 322 13.85 4.91 -16.62
CA TRP A 322 12.53 5.31 -16.12
C TRP A 322 11.66 5.89 -17.22
N ASN A 323 12.16 6.87 -17.96
CA ASN A 323 11.41 7.54 -19.02
C ASN A 323 11.00 6.55 -20.12
N SER A 324 11.90 5.64 -20.51
CA SER A 324 11.62 4.60 -21.51
C SER A 324 10.50 3.68 -21.05
N LYS A 325 10.55 3.17 -19.81
CA LYS A 325 9.49 2.33 -19.24
C LYS A 325 8.19 3.08 -19.02
N PHE A 326 8.26 4.35 -18.63
CA PHE A 326 7.07 5.18 -18.46
C PHE A 326 6.37 5.40 -19.81
N LYS A 327 7.13 5.66 -20.86
CA LYS A 327 6.60 5.77 -22.23
C LYS A 327 5.95 4.46 -22.70
N GLU A 328 6.59 3.32 -22.43
CA GLU A 328 6.03 1.99 -22.75
C GLU A 328 4.68 1.74 -22.07
N TYR A 329 4.55 2.07 -20.77
CA TYR A 329 3.35 1.73 -19.97
C TYR A 329 2.22 2.75 -20.08
N PHE A 330 2.57 4.02 -20.23
CA PHE A 330 1.62 5.13 -20.15
C PHE A 330 1.44 5.91 -21.45
N ASP A 331 2.25 5.60 -22.47
CA ASP A 331 2.30 6.34 -23.74
C ASP A 331 2.52 7.86 -23.57
N ARG A 332 3.30 8.24 -22.55
CA ARG A 332 3.61 9.64 -22.22
C ARG A 332 5.09 9.85 -21.95
N ASP A 333 5.58 10.99 -22.35
CA ASP A 333 6.97 11.40 -22.09
C ASP A 333 7.06 12.13 -20.76
N VAL A 334 8.07 11.80 -19.93
CA VAL A 334 8.34 12.46 -18.66
C VAL A 334 9.33 13.60 -18.90
N GLU A 335 8.89 14.85 -18.72
CA GLU A 335 9.71 16.04 -18.96
C GLU A 335 10.52 16.47 -17.73
N LYS A 336 10.01 16.18 -16.53
CA LYS A 336 10.61 16.61 -15.26
C LYS A 336 10.97 15.40 -14.40
N SER A 337 12.19 15.42 -13.85
CA SER A 337 12.62 14.38 -12.91
C SER A 337 11.73 14.28 -11.66
N SER A 338 11.12 15.40 -11.23
CA SER A 338 10.17 15.45 -10.12
C SER A 338 8.85 14.70 -10.40
N ASP A 339 8.46 14.63 -11.68
CA ASP A 339 7.28 13.88 -12.14
C ASP A 339 7.65 12.42 -12.49
N GLY A 340 8.94 12.11 -12.54
CA GLY A 340 9.51 10.79 -12.84
C GLY A 340 10.29 10.21 -11.67
N ILE A 341 11.59 10.00 -11.90
CA ILE A 341 12.52 9.29 -11.03
C ILE A 341 12.64 9.87 -9.60
N LEU A 342 12.34 11.15 -9.39
CA LEU A 342 12.42 11.82 -8.09
C LEU A 342 11.11 11.89 -7.33
N GLN A 343 10.01 11.26 -7.82
CA GLN A 343 8.71 11.42 -7.18
C GLN A 343 8.58 10.71 -5.82
N ASP A 344 9.28 9.59 -5.61
CA ASP A 344 9.18 8.75 -4.40
C ASP A 344 10.40 8.88 -3.48
N VAL A 345 10.15 8.92 -2.18
CA VAL A 345 11.19 8.96 -1.14
C VAL A 345 11.89 7.61 -0.93
N HIS A 346 11.30 6.51 -1.33
CA HIS A 346 11.64 5.14 -0.96
C HIS A 346 13.12 4.80 -1.18
N TRP A 347 13.67 5.09 -2.34
CA TRP A 347 15.06 4.77 -2.64
C TRP A 347 16.05 5.59 -1.80
N SER A 348 15.69 6.82 -1.45
CA SER A 348 16.54 7.67 -0.62
C SER A 348 16.69 7.14 0.82
N ILE A 349 15.67 6.46 1.33
CA ILE A 349 15.68 5.82 2.65
C ILE A 349 16.08 4.34 2.60
N GLY A 350 16.49 3.83 1.45
CA GLY A 350 16.93 2.46 1.26
C GLY A 350 15.82 1.41 1.22
N ALA A 351 14.57 1.82 0.95
CA ALA A 351 13.41 0.93 0.91
C ALA A 351 13.28 0.21 -0.46
N PHE A 352 14.32 -0.53 -0.86
CA PHE A 352 14.29 -1.42 -2.02
C PHE A 352 13.58 -2.73 -1.68
N GLY A 353 12.74 -3.24 -2.59
CA GLY A 353 11.87 -4.40 -2.36
C GLY A 353 10.54 -4.03 -1.70
N TYR A 354 10.33 -2.75 -1.37
CA TYR A 354 9.09 -2.26 -0.75
C TYR A 354 7.93 -2.15 -1.76
N PHE A 355 8.16 -1.61 -2.95
CA PHE A 355 7.12 -1.30 -3.92
C PHE A 355 6.19 -2.46 -4.29
N PRO A 356 6.65 -3.70 -4.44
CA PRO A 356 5.76 -4.83 -4.74
C PRO A 356 4.64 -5.02 -3.72
N THR A 357 4.86 -4.66 -2.44
CA THR A 357 3.86 -4.85 -1.37
C THR A 357 2.56 -4.10 -1.63
N TYR A 358 2.62 -2.97 -2.32
CA TYR A 358 1.43 -2.21 -2.73
C TYR A 358 0.54 -2.98 -3.70
N THR A 359 1.13 -3.60 -4.73
CA THR A 359 0.36 -4.45 -5.66
C THR A 359 -0.10 -5.72 -4.97
N LEU A 360 0.74 -6.38 -4.18
CA LEU A 360 0.35 -7.54 -3.38
C LEU A 360 -0.83 -7.21 -2.45
N GLY A 361 -0.86 -6.00 -1.90
CA GLY A 361 -2.00 -5.48 -1.15
C GLY A 361 -3.29 -5.43 -1.97
N ASN A 362 -3.22 -4.89 -3.18
CA ASN A 362 -4.37 -4.86 -4.10
C ASN A 362 -4.87 -6.27 -4.45
N LEU A 363 -3.96 -7.20 -4.69
CA LEU A 363 -4.31 -8.58 -5.04
C LEU A 363 -4.94 -9.33 -3.86
N ASN A 364 -4.37 -9.17 -2.67
CA ASN A 364 -4.96 -9.69 -1.43
C ASN A 364 -6.35 -9.11 -1.19
N ALA A 365 -6.53 -7.81 -1.41
CA ALA A 365 -7.83 -7.14 -1.31
C ALA A 365 -8.86 -7.77 -2.26
N GLY A 366 -8.48 -8.03 -3.52
CA GLY A 366 -9.33 -8.72 -4.49
C GLY A 366 -9.75 -10.11 -4.02
N CYS A 367 -8.80 -10.93 -3.54
CA CYS A 367 -9.07 -12.28 -3.02
C CYS A 367 -10.02 -12.26 -1.80
N LEU A 368 -9.77 -11.35 -0.87
CA LEU A 368 -10.58 -11.21 0.35
C LEU A 368 -11.98 -10.69 0.03
N PHE A 369 -12.10 -9.71 -0.84
CA PHE A 369 -13.39 -9.11 -1.19
C PHE A 369 -14.27 -10.08 -2.00
N GLU A 370 -13.68 -10.84 -2.93
CA GLU A 370 -14.40 -11.90 -3.66
C GLU A 370 -14.97 -12.94 -2.68
N LYS A 371 -14.21 -13.34 -1.68
CA LYS A 371 -14.65 -14.28 -0.66
C LYS A 371 -15.74 -13.69 0.24
N MET A 372 -15.55 -12.44 0.69
CA MET A 372 -16.51 -11.73 1.51
C MET A 372 -17.88 -11.61 0.82
N GLN A 373 -17.91 -11.29 -0.47
CA GLN A 373 -19.14 -11.24 -1.26
C GLN A 373 -19.84 -12.61 -1.35
N LYS A 374 -19.08 -13.71 -1.41
CA LYS A 374 -19.64 -15.08 -1.40
C LYS A 374 -20.18 -15.47 -0.04
N ASP A 375 -19.54 -15.03 1.03
CA ASP A 375 -19.94 -15.37 2.42
C ASP A 375 -21.14 -14.55 2.90
N ILE A 376 -21.32 -13.33 2.37
CA ILE A 376 -22.33 -12.38 2.82
C ILE A 376 -23.22 -11.97 1.62
N PRO A 377 -24.26 -12.77 1.32
CA PRO A 377 -25.24 -12.37 0.31
C PRO A 377 -25.88 -11.04 0.68
N GLY A 378 -25.93 -10.10 -0.27
CA GLY A 378 -26.48 -8.75 -0.05
C GLY A 378 -25.52 -7.79 0.69
N LEU A 379 -24.23 -8.10 0.76
CA LEU A 379 -23.21 -7.22 1.35
C LEU A 379 -23.34 -5.76 0.87
N ALA A 380 -23.54 -5.56 -0.42
CA ALA A 380 -23.64 -4.24 -1.02
C ALA A 380 -24.90 -3.44 -0.63
N ASP A 381 -25.96 -4.10 -0.17
CA ASP A 381 -27.22 -3.43 0.22
C ASP A 381 -27.05 -2.54 1.47
N GLY A 382 -26.09 -2.88 2.33
CA GLY A 382 -25.68 -2.06 3.46
C GLY A 382 -24.99 -0.77 3.02
N PHE A 383 -24.15 -0.86 2.01
CA PHE A 383 -23.33 0.27 1.54
C PHE A 383 -24.15 1.46 1.05
N ASP A 384 -25.30 1.22 0.42
CA ASP A 384 -26.23 2.29 0.02
C ASP A 384 -26.77 3.12 1.20
N LYS A 385 -26.67 2.58 2.41
CA LYS A 385 -27.08 3.22 3.67
C LYS A 385 -25.90 3.75 4.48
N GLY A 386 -24.68 3.55 4.00
CA GLY A 386 -23.45 3.79 4.74
C GLY A 386 -23.18 2.75 5.83
N ASP A 387 -23.86 1.61 5.79
CA ASP A 387 -23.60 0.50 6.73
C ASP A 387 -22.57 -0.47 6.14
N VAL A 388 -21.39 -0.47 6.71
CA VAL A 388 -20.26 -1.35 6.35
C VAL A 388 -19.98 -2.40 7.43
N SER A 389 -20.88 -2.54 8.41
CA SER A 389 -20.69 -3.39 9.60
C SER A 389 -20.39 -4.84 9.26
N LEU A 390 -21.10 -5.42 8.29
CA LEU A 390 -20.89 -6.80 7.86
C LEU A 390 -19.48 -7.00 7.27
N ALA A 391 -19.00 -6.05 6.47
CA ALA A 391 -17.67 -6.11 5.89
C ALA A 391 -16.57 -5.99 6.96
N THR A 392 -16.70 -5.00 7.84
CA THR A 392 -15.71 -4.76 8.91
C THR A 392 -15.68 -5.91 9.92
N THR A 393 -16.82 -6.49 10.27
CA THR A 393 -16.90 -7.69 11.13
C THR A 393 -16.23 -8.87 10.46
N TRP A 394 -16.52 -9.13 9.18
CA TRP A 394 -15.89 -10.24 8.46
C TRP A 394 -14.36 -10.11 8.43
N LEU A 395 -13.84 -8.91 8.17
CA LEU A 395 -12.39 -8.63 8.19
C LEU A 395 -11.80 -8.81 9.59
N ALA A 396 -12.48 -8.32 10.62
CA ALA A 396 -12.04 -8.48 12.01
C ALA A 396 -11.92 -9.97 12.39
N GLU A 397 -12.90 -10.79 12.01
CA GLU A 397 -12.94 -12.24 12.34
C GLU A 397 -11.96 -13.07 11.50
N ASN A 398 -11.76 -12.74 10.23
CA ASN A 398 -10.98 -13.57 9.31
C ASN A 398 -9.53 -13.11 9.16
N ILE A 399 -9.23 -11.83 9.42
CA ILE A 399 -7.89 -11.22 9.25
C ILE A 399 -7.39 -10.57 10.54
N HIS A 400 -8.09 -9.54 11.04
CA HIS A 400 -7.51 -8.62 12.01
C HIS A 400 -7.17 -9.31 13.35
N GLN A 401 -8.10 -10.11 13.91
CA GLN A 401 -7.89 -10.76 15.21
C GLN A 401 -6.67 -11.68 15.26
N HIS A 402 -6.17 -12.10 14.10
CA HIS A 402 -5.05 -13.02 14.04
C HIS A 402 -3.68 -12.32 14.17
N GLY A 403 -3.60 -10.98 14.01
CA GLY A 403 -2.34 -10.27 14.02
C GLY A 403 -1.30 -10.95 13.14
N SER A 404 -0.10 -11.18 13.70
CA SER A 404 0.99 -11.90 13.03
C SER A 404 1.05 -13.40 13.35
N LEU A 405 -0.05 -14.03 13.77
CA LEU A 405 -0.09 -15.46 14.16
C LEU A 405 0.22 -16.41 12.99
N TYR A 406 -0.20 -16.07 11.79
CA TYR A 406 0.02 -16.87 10.58
C TYR A 406 1.03 -16.18 9.66
N GLU A 407 1.66 -16.94 8.76
CA GLU A 407 2.38 -16.35 7.62
C GLU A 407 1.38 -15.68 6.66
N PRO A 408 1.80 -14.67 5.85
CA PRO A 408 0.88 -13.94 4.97
C PRO A 408 0.07 -14.85 4.04
N ALA A 409 0.74 -15.79 3.35
CA ALA A 409 0.09 -16.73 2.45
C ALA A 409 -0.88 -17.68 3.16
N ASP A 410 -0.51 -18.12 4.36
CA ASP A 410 -1.39 -19.01 5.18
C ASP A 410 -2.61 -18.26 5.70
N LEU A 411 -2.47 -16.99 6.07
CA LEU A 411 -3.60 -16.15 6.50
C LEU A 411 -4.60 -15.97 5.36
N ILE A 412 -4.15 -15.62 4.16
CA ILE A 412 -5.02 -15.50 2.97
C ILE A 412 -5.70 -16.83 2.66
N LYS A 413 -4.95 -17.93 2.65
CA LYS A 413 -5.50 -19.27 2.41
C LYS A 413 -6.54 -19.66 3.47
N LYS A 414 -6.31 -19.32 4.73
CA LYS A 414 -7.26 -19.55 5.81
C LYS A 414 -8.55 -18.74 5.63
N ALA A 415 -8.44 -17.47 5.30
CA ALA A 415 -9.57 -16.57 5.12
C ALA A 415 -10.39 -16.89 3.85
N THR A 416 -9.73 -17.23 2.74
CA THR A 416 -10.38 -17.41 1.43
C THR A 416 -10.66 -18.87 1.05
N GLY A 417 -10.01 -19.82 1.71
CA GLY A 417 -10.07 -21.26 1.39
C GLY A 417 -9.18 -21.66 0.19
N LYS A 418 -8.48 -20.72 -0.45
CA LYS A 418 -7.63 -20.98 -1.61
C LYS A 418 -6.32 -20.18 -1.56
N ALA A 419 -5.35 -20.61 -2.35
CA ALA A 419 -4.10 -19.87 -2.50
C ALA A 419 -4.36 -18.51 -3.16
N PHE A 420 -3.49 -17.56 -2.86
CA PHE A 420 -3.44 -16.25 -3.48
C PHE A 420 -3.26 -16.35 -5.00
N THR A 421 -4.02 -15.54 -5.76
CA THR A 421 -3.90 -15.39 -7.23
C THR A 421 -4.27 -13.96 -7.64
N PRO A 422 -3.78 -13.44 -8.78
CA PRO A 422 -4.16 -12.12 -9.29
C PRO A 422 -5.60 -12.03 -9.81
N GLU A 423 -6.19 -13.16 -10.19
CA GLU A 423 -7.45 -13.27 -10.92
C GLU A 423 -8.62 -12.50 -10.29
N PRO A 424 -8.91 -12.63 -8.96
CA PRO A 424 -10.05 -11.92 -8.36
C PRO A 424 -9.94 -10.40 -8.47
N PHE A 425 -8.73 -9.86 -8.33
CA PHE A 425 -8.51 -8.43 -8.45
C PHE A 425 -8.63 -7.94 -9.91
N LEU A 426 -8.07 -8.70 -10.85
CA LEU A 426 -8.13 -8.36 -12.27
C LEU A 426 -9.57 -8.42 -12.80
N ASN A 427 -10.36 -9.40 -12.35
CA ASN A 427 -11.79 -9.49 -12.70
C ASN A 427 -12.57 -8.31 -12.09
N TYR A 428 -12.30 -7.96 -10.83
CA TYR A 428 -12.91 -6.80 -10.20
C TYR A 428 -12.65 -5.51 -11.00
N LEU A 429 -11.39 -5.27 -11.43
CA LEU A 429 -11.06 -4.09 -12.24
C LEU A 429 -11.79 -4.11 -13.59
N ASP A 430 -11.75 -5.24 -14.26
CA ASP A 430 -12.35 -5.39 -15.59
C ASP A 430 -13.88 -5.17 -15.55
N GLU A 431 -14.57 -5.83 -14.61
CA GLU A 431 -16.01 -5.66 -14.40
C GLU A 431 -16.39 -4.21 -14.05
N LYS A 432 -15.68 -3.61 -13.09
CA LYS A 432 -15.95 -2.26 -12.61
C LYS A 432 -15.75 -1.22 -13.71
N PHE A 433 -14.60 -1.24 -14.37
CA PHE A 433 -14.23 -0.19 -15.31
C PHE A 433 -14.86 -0.41 -16.69
N SER A 434 -15.15 -1.65 -17.10
CA SER A 434 -15.96 -1.89 -18.29
C SER A 434 -17.40 -1.38 -18.13
N ASP A 435 -17.99 -1.55 -16.93
CA ASP A 435 -19.32 -0.98 -16.64
C ASP A 435 -19.29 0.56 -16.62
N ILE A 436 -18.28 1.19 -15.97
CA ILE A 436 -18.16 2.66 -15.90
C ILE A 436 -17.95 3.30 -17.27
N TYR A 437 -17.11 2.69 -18.12
CA TYR A 437 -16.69 3.24 -19.40
C TYR A 437 -17.44 2.68 -20.60
N GLU A 438 -18.35 1.72 -20.39
CA GLU A 438 -19.18 1.08 -21.42
C GLU A 438 -18.31 0.40 -22.52
N VAL A 439 -17.23 -0.35 -22.12
CA VAL A 439 -16.23 -0.95 -22.99
C VAL A 439 -16.03 -2.45 -22.74
#